data_0e57eed5f854e7478fcbbacbae9257c3
#
_entry.id   0e57eed5f854e7478fcbbacbae9257c3
#
_cell.length_a   1.000
_cell.length_b   1.000
_cell.length_c   1.000
_cell.angle_alpha   90.00
_cell.angle_beta   90.00
_cell.angle_gamma   90.00
#
_symmetry.space_group_name_H-M   'P 1'
#
loop_
_entity.id
_entity.type
_entity.pdbx_description
1 polymer ?
#
loop_
_entity_poly.entity_id
_entity_poly.type
_entity_poly.pdbx_seq_one_letter_code
_entity_poly.pdbx_strand_id
1 'polypeptide(L)'
;MTTTIALVTGANKGIGLATARQLGARGMTVLVGARDAARGRDAADKLRAEGAEARSVPLDVTDAASVAAVAGLVEREYGHLDVLVNNAGIIRADGAGLPSETTLDSLREVYETNVFGVVAVTNALLPLLRRAPAARIVNVSSEVGSIAVMTDPEGALFALTSIPYPSSKTALNMVTAMYAKELRDTPIKVNAANPGYCATDLNHHSGFRTPEEGAEVSVHLATLPADGPTGLLWGYQMDAGGGYGVLPW
;
A
#
# COMPACT_ATOMS: atom_id res chain seq x y z
N MET A 1 -16.79 -19.28 12.37
CA MET A 1 -15.55 -18.83 11.71
C MET A 1 -15.32 -17.40 12.14
N THR A 2 -14.13 -17.05 12.60
CA THR A 2 -13.78 -15.65 12.91
C THR A 2 -13.66 -14.88 11.59
N THR A 3 -14.30 -13.72 11.52
CA THR A 3 -14.27 -12.87 10.32
C THR A 3 -12.87 -12.27 10.16
N THR A 4 -12.28 -12.34 8.97
CA THR A 4 -11.00 -11.74 8.64
C THR A 4 -11.17 -10.23 8.44
N ILE A 5 -10.41 -9.41 9.17
CA ILE A 5 -10.51 -7.95 9.16
C ILE A 5 -9.34 -7.37 8.35
N ALA A 6 -9.66 -6.57 7.34
CA ALA A 6 -8.67 -5.89 6.49
C ALA A 6 -8.82 -4.37 6.57
N LEU A 7 -7.73 -3.65 6.78
CA LEU A 7 -7.67 -2.20 6.64
C LEU A 7 -6.86 -1.83 5.39
N VAL A 8 -7.44 -1.01 4.53
CA VAL A 8 -6.75 -0.46 3.34
C VAL A 8 -6.70 1.06 3.46
N THR A 9 -5.50 1.64 3.52
CA THR A 9 -5.32 3.09 3.58
C THR A 9 -5.48 3.71 2.19
N GLY A 10 -6.05 4.92 2.09
CA GLY A 10 -6.30 5.57 0.80
C GLY A 10 -7.28 4.81 -0.09
N ALA A 11 -8.25 4.10 0.50
CA ALA A 11 -9.14 3.18 -0.20
C ALA A 11 -10.41 3.81 -0.80
N ASN A 12 -10.49 5.14 -0.88
CA ASN A 12 -11.65 5.82 -1.44
C ASN A 12 -11.65 5.90 -2.98
N LYS A 13 -10.55 5.52 -3.65
CA LYS A 13 -10.41 5.52 -5.11
C LYS A 13 -9.23 4.67 -5.58
N GLY A 14 -9.11 4.51 -6.90
CA GLY A 14 -7.95 3.89 -7.57
C GLY A 14 -7.64 2.48 -7.07
N ILE A 15 -6.35 2.14 -6.98
CA ILE A 15 -5.88 0.82 -6.57
C ILE A 15 -6.39 0.44 -5.17
N GLY A 16 -6.44 1.40 -4.23
CA GLY A 16 -6.92 1.14 -2.88
C GLY A 16 -8.38 0.71 -2.83
N LEU A 17 -9.26 1.36 -3.61
CA LEU A 17 -10.68 0.97 -3.71
C LEU A 17 -10.83 -0.40 -4.40
N ALA A 18 -10.08 -0.64 -5.48
CA ALA A 18 -10.08 -1.93 -6.17
C ALA A 18 -9.56 -3.06 -5.25
N THR A 19 -8.50 -2.80 -4.44
CA THR A 19 -8.01 -3.73 -3.42
C THR A 19 -9.09 -4.03 -2.37
N ALA A 20 -9.74 -2.98 -1.84
CA ALA A 20 -10.84 -3.12 -0.87
C ALA A 20 -11.99 -3.97 -1.44
N ARG A 21 -12.37 -3.72 -2.70
CA ARG A 21 -13.41 -4.51 -3.42
C ARG A 21 -13.02 -5.98 -3.52
N GLN A 22 -11.81 -6.27 -3.97
CA GLN A 22 -11.36 -7.64 -4.17
C GLN A 22 -11.18 -8.42 -2.86
N LEU A 23 -10.78 -7.77 -1.76
CA LEU A 23 -10.73 -8.37 -0.42
C LEU A 23 -12.14 -8.62 0.12
N GLY A 24 -13.06 -7.66 -0.04
CA GLY A 24 -14.48 -7.80 0.33
C GLY A 24 -15.16 -8.96 -0.41
N ALA A 25 -14.90 -9.10 -1.72
CA ALA A 25 -15.41 -10.22 -2.52
C ALA A 25 -14.90 -11.60 -2.05
N ARG A 26 -13.81 -11.64 -1.26
CA ARG A 26 -13.28 -12.84 -0.60
C ARG A 26 -13.86 -13.07 0.80
N GLY A 27 -14.89 -12.31 1.19
CA GLY A 27 -15.58 -12.44 2.48
C GLY A 27 -14.87 -11.78 3.66
N MET A 28 -13.91 -10.89 3.41
CA MET A 28 -13.29 -10.09 4.48
C MET A 28 -14.17 -8.90 4.85
N THR A 29 -14.18 -8.51 6.12
CA THR A 29 -14.66 -7.18 6.53
C THR A 29 -13.60 -6.16 6.21
N VAL A 30 -13.93 -5.18 5.36
CA VAL A 30 -12.97 -4.20 4.85
C VAL A 30 -13.17 -2.83 5.49
N LEU A 31 -12.14 -2.33 6.14
CA LEU A 31 -12.07 -0.98 6.67
C LEU A 31 -11.47 -0.07 5.58
N VAL A 32 -12.31 0.79 5.03
CA VAL A 32 -11.96 1.76 3.98
C VAL A 32 -11.35 2.99 4.63
N GLY A 33 -10.02 3.02 4.74
CA GLY A 33 -9.29 4.16 5.28
C GLY A 33 -9.23 5.31 4.28
N ALA A 34 -9.78 6.47 4.63
CA ALA A 34 -9.78 7.64 3.76
C ALA A 34 -9.66 8.95 4.57
N ARG A 35 -8.82 9.87 4.12
CA ARG A 35 -8.65 11.19 4.74
C ARG A 35 -9.94 12.02 4.67
N ASP A 36 -10.60 12.01 3.52
CA ASP A 36 -11.91 12.64 3.34
C ASP A 36 -13.01 11.65 3.77
N ALA A 37 -13.68 11.97 4.86
CA ALA A 37 -14.70 11.11 5.46
C ALA A 37 -15.93 10.92 4.55
N ALA A 38 -16.30 11.92 3.72
CA ALA A 38 -17.42 11.80 2.79
C ALA A 38 -17.08 10.81 1.66
N ARG A 39 -15.93 10.99 1.00
CA ARG A 39 -15.45 10.06 -0.03
C ARG A 39 -15.23 8.65 0.51
N GLY A 40 -14.77 8.53 1.76
CA GLY A 40 -14.64 7.24 2.43
C GLY A 40 -15.99 6.54 2.62
N ARG A 41 -17.03 7.27 3.04
CA ARG A 41 -18.40 6.73 3.15
C ARG A 41 -18.94 6.29 1.80
N ASP A 42 -18.83 7.14 0.76
CA ASP A 42 -19.28 6.83 -0.59
C ASP A 42 -18.63 5.55 -1.13
N ALA A 43 -17.34 5.37 -0.86
CA ALA A 43 -16.61 4.17 -1.25
C ALA A 43 -17.10 2.92 -0.50
N ALA A 44 -17.29 3.02 0.82
CA ALA A 44 -17.81 1.92 1.61
C ALA A 44 -19.27 1.55 1.22
N ASP A 45 -20.10 2.55 0.89
CA ASP A 45 -21.46 2.34 0.42
C ASP A 45 -21.49 1.58 -0.92
N LYS A 46 -20.62 1.93 -1.85
CA LYS A 46 -20.46 1.21 -3.13
C LYS A 46 -20.07 -0.25 -2.90
N LEU A 47 -19.08 -0.50 -2.03
CA LEU A 47 -18.65 -1.86 -1.71
C LEU A 47 -19.78 -2.68 -1.06
N ARG A 48 -20.58 -2.06 -0.17
CA ARG A 48 -21.76 -2.73 0.43
C ARG A 48 -22.85 -3.02 -0.59
N ALA A 49 -23.09 -2.13 -1.54
CA ALA A 49 -24.02 -2.36 -2.62
C ALA A 49 -23.58 -3.52 -3.55
N GLU A 50 -22.28 -3.79 -3.62
CA GLU A 50 -21.67 -4.93 -4.31
C GLU A 50 -21.65 -6.22 -3.45
N GLY A 51 -22.18 -6.17 -2.22
CA GLY A 51 -22.30 -7.34 -1.32
C GLY A 51 -21.12 -7.54 -0.36
N ALA A 52 -20.17 -6.62 -0.29
CA ALA A 52 -19.05 -6.71 0.64
C ALA A 52 -19.41 -6.16 2.03
N GLU A 53 -18.86 -6.77 3.08
CA GLU A 53 -18.84 -6.16 4.41
C GLU A 53 -17.79 -5.04 4.42
N ALA A 54 -18.22 -3.78 4.32
CA ALA A 54 -17.33 -2.64 4.22
C ALA A 54 -17.73 -1.49 5.15
N ARG A 55 -16.75 -0.86 5.78
CA ARG A 55 -16.92 0.29 6.67
C ARG A 55 -15.90 1.38 6.38
N SER A 56 -16.35 2.62 6.31
CA SER A 56 -15.47 3.78 6.23
C SER A 56 -14.84 4.09 7.59
N VAL A 57 -13.53 4.32 7.60
CA VAL A 57 -12.78 4.84 8.75
C VAL A 57 -12.01 6.10 8.32
N PRO A 58 -12.28 7.26 8.92
CA PRO A 58 -11.50 8.47 8.66
C PRO A 58 -10.04 8.22 9.05
N LEU A 59 -9.13 8.31 8.08
CA LEU A 59 -7.70 8.06 8.29
C LEU A 59 -6.86 9.00 7.43
N ASP A 60 -6.23 9.96 8.08
CA ASP A 60 -5.09 10.69 7.54
C ASP A 60 -3.81 10.03 8.09
N VAL A 61 -3.01 9.44 7.21
CA VAL A 61 -1.79 8.72 7.60
C VAL A 61 -0.69 9.66 8.09
N THR A 62 -0.81 10.97 7.83
CA THR A 62 0.13 12.02 8.26
C THR A 62 -0.27 12.66 9.59
N ASP A 63 -1.45 12.33 10.14
CA ASP A 63 -1.94 12.84 11.42
C ASP A 63 -1.92 11.73 12.49
N ALA A 64 -1.04 11.88 13.46
CA ALA A 64 -0.88 10.93 14.56
C ALA A 64 -2.17 10.71 15.37
N ALA A 65 -3.01 11.73 15.54
CA ALA A 65 -4.28 11.62 16.25
C ALA A 65 -5.28 10.78 15.43
N SER A 66 -5.33 10.99 14.12
CA SER A 66 -6.14 10.19 13.20
C SER A 66 -5.72 8.71 13.21
N VAL A 67 -4.41 8.45 13.15
CA VAL A 67 -3.85 7.09 13.21
C VAL A 67 -4.19 6.40 14.53
N ALA A 68 -4.02 7.08 15.67
CA ALA A 68 -4.36 6.55 16.99
C ALA A 68 -5.86 6.27 17.12
N ALA A 69 -6.72 7.13 16.58
CA ALA A 69 -8.17 6.95 16.60
C ALA A 69 -8.61 5.69 15.85
N VAL A 70 -7.99 5.40 14.69
CA VAL A 70 -8.28 4.17 13.92
C VAL A 70 -7.79 2.94 14.68
N ALA A 71 -6.60 2.96 15.27
CA ALA A 71 -6.11 1.85 16.09
C ALA A 71 -7.06 1.55 17.26
N GLY A 72 -7.51 2.57 17.99
CA GLY A 72 -8.48 2.43 19.08
C GLY A 72 -9.84 1.94 18.60
N LEU A 73 -10.29 2.34 17.41
CA LEU A 73 -11.52 1.81 16.80
C LEU A 73 -11.40 0.33 16.50
N VAL A 74 -10.32 -0.10 15.84
CA VAL A 74 -10.09 -1.51 15.48
C VAL A 74 -9.96 -2.36 16.74
N GLU A 75 -9.26 -1.87 17.76
CA GLU A 75 -9.14 -2.58 19.04
C GLU A 75 -10.50 -2.81 19.71
N ARG A 76 -11.30 -1.75 19.82
CA ARG A 76 -12.59 -1.79 20.50
C ARG A 76 -13.62 -2.67 19.80
N GLU A 77 -13.62 -2.66 18.47
CA GLU A 77 -14.70 -3.28 17.69
C GLU A 77 -14.36 -4.68 17.19
N TYR A 78 -13.08 -4.94 16.94
CA TYR A 78 -12.62 -6.21 16.37
C TYR A 78 -11.60 -6.95 17.23
N GLY A 79 -10.85 -6.25 18.07
CA GLY A 79 -9.83 -6.81 18.96
C GLY A 79 -8.54 -7.26 18.27
N HIS A 80 -8.53 -7.39 16.94
CA HIS A 80 -7.39 -7.80 16.11
C HIS A 80 -7.49 -7.19 14.70
N LEU A 81 -6.41 -7.32 13.92
CA LEU A 81 -6.35 -6.96 12.51
C LEU A 81 -5.59 -8.06 11.76
N ASP A 82 -6.19 -8.63 10.71
CA ASP A 82 -5.55 -9.70 9.93
C ASP A 82 -4.75 -9.16 8.74
N VAL A 83 -5.24 -8.09 8.10
CA VAL A 83 -4.61 -7.52 6.90
C VAL A 83 -4.50 -6.02 7.03
N LEU A 84 -3.28 -5.51 6.85
CA LEU A 84 -3.00 -4.09 6.67
C LEU A 84 -2.44 -3.86 5.27
N VAL A 85 -3.14 -3.07 4.44
CA VAL A 85 -2.63 -2.60 3.16
C VAL A 85 -2.34 -1.11 3.26
N ASN A 86 -1.06 -0.75 3.36
CA ASN A 86 -0.56 0.61 3.29
C ASN A 86 -0.54 1.04 1.81
N ASN A 87 -1.68 1.53 1.31
CA ASN A 87 -1.84 1.95 -0.07
C ASN A 87 -1.83 3.48 -0.24
N ALA A 88 -2.14 4.25 0.80
CA ALA A 88 -2.10 5.71 0.72
C ALA A 88 -0.72 6.18 0.23
N GLY A 89 -0.72 7.01 -0.80
CA GLY A 89 0.51 7.54 -1.40
C GLY A 89 0.22 8.74 -2.29
N ILE A 90 1.22 9.56 -2.47
CA ILE A 90 1.18 10.75 -3.33
C ILE A 90 2.41 10.83 -4.23
N ILE A 91 2.26 11.59 -5.32
CA ILE A 91 3.33 12.10 -6.16
C ILE A 91 3.17 13.62 -6.27
N ARG A 92 4.25 14.34 -6.48
CA ARG A 92 4.22 15.79 -6.71
C ARG A 92 4.68 16.10 -8.13
N ALA A 93 3.92 16.92 -8.84
CA ALA A 93 4.25 17.30 -10.21
C ALA A 93 5.52 18.16 -10.28
N ASP A 94 5.76 19.01 -9.28
CA ASP A 94 6.96 19.85 -9.12
C ASP A 94 8.22 19.04 -8.77
N GLY A 95 8.10 17.75 -8.50
CA GLY A 95 9.22 16.82 -8.30
C GLY A 95 9.53 15.94 -9.52
N ALA A 96 8.93 16.20 -10.68
CA ALA A 96 9.09 15.38 -11.89
C ALA A 96 10.27 15.77 -12.78
N GLY A 97 11.02 16.83 -12.41
CA GLY A 97 12.15 17.35 -13.18
C GLY A 97 13.50 16.69 -12.87
N LEU A 98 14.57 17.42 -13.18
CA LEU A 98 15.93 16.97 -12.87
C LEU A 98 16.16 16.90 -11.35
N PRO A 99 17.04 16.01 -10.88
CA PRO A 99 17.41 15.92 -9.47
C PRO A 99 17.81 17.25 -8.83
N SER A 100 18.56 18.09 -9.56
CA SER A 100 19.03 19.41 -9.11
C SER A 100 17.92 20.47 -8.98
N GLU A 101 16.73 20.21 -9.54
CA GLU A 101 15.56 21.10 -9.50
C GLU A 101 14.56 20.70 -8.44
N THR A 102 14.79 19.57 -7.75
CA THR A 102 13.88 19.07 -6.72
C THR A 102 13.81 20.02 -5.54
N THR A 103 12.59 20.46 -5.17
CA THR A 103 12.37 21.26 -3.97
C THR A 103 12.34 20.38 -2.72
N LEU A 104 12.87 20.91 -1.60
CA LEU A 104 12.79 20.18 -0.32
C LEU A 104 11.35 20.02 0.17
N ASP A 105 10.45 20.92 -0.17
CA ASP A 105 9.05 20.84 0.25
C ASP A 105 8.31 19.71 -0.47
N SER A 106 8.56 19.55 -1.78
CA SER A 106 8.05 18.40 -2.53
C SER A 106 8.56 17.07 -1.95
N LEU A 107 9.86 17.02 -1.63
CA LEU A 107 10.46 15.83 -1.02
C LEU A 107 9.84 15.51 0.35
N ARG A 108 9.72 16.52 1.24
CA ARG A 108 9.12 16.35 2.58
C ARG A 108 7.69 15.83 2.50
N GLU A 109 6.84 16.46 1.67
CA GLU A 109 5.44 16.09 1.55
C GLU A 109 5.26 14.64 1.05
N VAL A 110 6.07 14.23 0.06
CA VAL A 110 6.04 12.86 -0.47
C VAL A 110 6.50 11.85 0.60
N TYR A 111 7.57 12.15 1.33
CA TYR A 111 8.06 11.28 2.40
C TYR A 111 7.09 11.21 3.58
N GLU A 112 6.44 12.32 3.93
CA GLU A 112 5.45 12.34 5.01
C GLU A 112 4.32 11.33 4.79
N THR A 113 3.80 11.27 3.56
CA THR A 113 2.74 10.32 3.23
C THR A 113 3.28 8.91 2.94
N ASN A 114 4.29 8.81 2.06
CA ASN A 114 4.68 7.52 1.48
C ASN A 114 5.59 6.68 2.40
N VAL A 115 6.23 7.31 3.38
CA VAL A 115 7.20 6.65 4.27
C VAL A 115 6.78 6.79 5.74
N PHE A 116 6.72 8.03 6.26
CA PHE A 116 6.45 8.25 7.68
C PHE A 116 5.02 7.83 8.05
N GLY A 117 4.04 8.12 7.20
CA GLY A 117 2.67 7.66 7.38
C GLY A 117 2.54 6.14 7.42
N VAL A 118 3.29 5.41 6.58
CA VAL A 118 3.32 3.93 6.61
C VAL A 118 3.89 3.41 7.93
N VAL A 119 4.98 4.00 8.41
CA VAL A 119 5.57 3.64 9.71
C VAL A 119 4.61 3.93 10.85
N ALA A 120 3.99 5.12 10.86
CA ALA A 120 3.04 5.52 11.89
C ALA A 120 1.83 4.57 11.97
N VAL A 121 1.20 4.27 10.83
CA VAL A 121 0.05 3.36 10.74
C VAL A 121 0.44 1.94 11.14
N THR A 122 1.58 1.45 10.64
CA THR A 122 2.05 0.10 10.95
C THR A 122 2.34 -0.05 12.45
N ASN A 123 3.06 0.89 13.06
CA ASN A 123 3.37 0.84 14.48
C ASN A 123 2.11 0.90 15.37
N ALA A 124 1.15 1.75 15.03
CA ALA A 124 -0.09 1.87 15.79
C ALA A 124 -0.95 0.59 15.74
N LEU A 125 -0.92 -0.12 14.60
CA LEU A 125 -1.73 -1.32 14.37
C LEU A 125 -0.96 -2.63 14.67
N LEU A 126 0.36 -2.60 14.83
CA LEU A 126 1.18 -3.79 15.06
C LEU A 126 0.72 -4.62 16.28
N PRO A 127 0.31 -4.03 17.42
CA PRO A 127 -0.24 -4.82 18.53
C PRO A 127 -1.49 -5.63 18.14
N LEU A 128 -2.33 -5.10 17.25
CA LEU A 128 -3.55 -5.77 16.76
C LEU A 128 -3.23 -6.83 15.70
N LEU A 129 -2.26 -6.57 14.83
CA LEU A 129 -1.74 -7.54 13.87
C LEU A 129 -1.10 -8.75 14.58
N ARG A 130 -0.43 -8.53 15.72
CA ARG A 130 0.16 -9.60 16.54
C ARG A 130 -0.90 -10.47 17.24
N ARG A 131 -2.15 -10.01 17.37
CA ARG A 131 -3.27 -10.80 17.93
C ARG A 131 -3.94 -11.71 16.89
N ALA A 132 -3.75 -11.41 15.60
CA ALA A 132 -4.25 -12.27 14.54
C ALA A 132 -3.42 -13.56 14.41
N PRO A 133 -4.06 -14.69 14.03
CA PRO A 133 -3.35 -15.98 13.89
C PRO A 133 -2.23 -15.95 12.84
N ALA A 134 -2.42 -15.14 11.79
CA ALA A 134 -1.46 -15.05 10.67
C ALA A 134 -1.69 -13.75 9.88
N ALA A 135 -1.22 -12.61 10.39
CA ALA A 135 -1.46 -11.33 9.75
C ALA A 135 -0.59 -11.09 8.49
N ARG A 136 -1.08 -10.19 7.63
CA ARG A 136 -0.39 -9.73 6.42
C ARG A 136 -0.26 -8.22 6.42
N ILE A 137 0.95 -7.73 6.17
CA ILE A 137 1.23 -6.31 5.94
C ILE A 137 1.70 -6.17 4.50
N VAL A 138 0.98 -5.39 3.71
CA VAL A 138 1.29 -5.10 2.31
C VAL A 138 1.55 -3.61 2.17
N ASN A 139 2.75 -3.25 1.78
CA ASN A 139 3.13 -1.87 1.48
C ASN A 139 3.08 -1.66 -0.03
N VAL A 140 2.17 -0.81 -0.53
CA VAL A 140 2.08 -0.52 -1.96
C VAL A 140 3.25 0.35 -2.37
N SER A 141 4.24 -0.29 -2.97
CA SER A 141 5.47 0.30 -3.49
C SER A 141 5.38 0.51 -5.01
N SER A 142 6.49 0.40 -5.68
CA SER A 142 6.62 0.51 -7.13
C SER A 142 7.97 -0.04 -7.57
N GLU A 143 8.10 -0.46 -8.81
CA GLU A 143 9.39 -0.81 -9.43
C GLU A 143 10.36 0.38 -9.48
N VAL A 144 9.86 1.64 -9.53
CA VAL A 144 10.71 2.83 -9.42
C VAL A 144 11.39 2.98 -8.05
N GLY A 145 11.00 2.18 -7.06
CA GLY A 145 11.67 2.07 -5.76
C GLY A 145 12.86 1.10 -5.77
N SER A 146 13.06 0.35 -6.85
CA SER A 146 14.21 -0.54 -7.04
C SER A 146 15.39 0.25 -7.62
N ILE A 147 16.49 0.33 -6.86
CA ILE A 147 17.72 0.97 -7.36
C ILE A 147 18.25 0.22 -8.56
N ALA A 148 18.22 -1.11 -8.55
CA ALA A 148 18.69 -1.93 -9.65
C ALA A 148 17.92 -1.66 -10.95
N VAL A 149 16.58 -1.55 -10.87
CA VAL A 149 15.74 -1.25 -12.05
C VAL A 149 15.97 0.18 -12.55
N MET A 150 16.06 1.16 -11.63
CA MET A 150 16.22 2.57 -11.99
C MET A 150 17.59 2.93 -12.58
N THR A 151 18.59 2.14 -12.30
CA THR A 151 19.98 2.39 -12.77
C THR A 151 20.44 1.47 -13.91
N ASP A 152 19.54 0.61 -14.41
CA ASP A 152 19.82 -0.22 -15.58
C ASP A 152 19.76 0.64 -16.85
N PRO A 153 20.90 0.83 -17.57
CA PRO A 153 20.93 1.67 -18.79
C PRO A 153 20.05 1.15 -19.92
N GLU A 154 19.76 -0.14 -19.96
CA GLU A 154 18.90 -0.78 -20.97
C GLU A 154 17.44 -0.84 -20.52
N GLY A 155 17.14 -0.48 -19.26
CA GLY A 155 15.82 -0.55 -18.68
C GLY A 155 14.88 0.58 -19.13
N ALA A 156 13.59 0.29 -19.24
CA ALA A 156 12.57 1.24 -19.66
C ALA A 156 12.43 2.46 -18.72
N LEU A 157 12.89 2.35 -17.46
CA LEU A 157 12.81 3.41 -16.45
C LEU A 157 14.08 4.25 -16.32
N PHE A 158 15.14 3.95 -17.07
CA PHE A 158 16.42 4.65 -16.98
C PHE A 158 16.30 6.17 -17.23
N ALA A 159 15.39 6.57 -18.12
CA ALA A 159 15.15 7.98 -18.44
C ALA A 159 14.41 8.77 -17.34
N LEU A 160 13.86 8.09 -16.33
CA LEU A 160 13.15 8.73 -15.22
C LEU A 160 14.15 9.25 -14.18
N THR A 161 14.25 10.58 -14.03
CA THR A 161 15.25 11.24 -13.18
C THR A 161 14.69 11.89 -11.90
N SER A 162 13.38 11.81 -11.67
CA SER A 162 12.72 12.40 -10.49
C SER A 162 13.25 11.82 -9.17
N ILE A 163 13.44 12.67 -8.14
CA ILE A 163 13.85 12.22 -6.80
C ILE A 163 12.67 11.87 -5.89
N PRO A 164 11.65 12.74 -5.69
CA PRO A 164 10.76 12.61 -4.53
C PRO A 164 10.03 11.25 -4.48
N TYR A 165 9.37 10.87 -5.56
CA TYR A 165 8.58 9.65 -5.56
C TYR A 165 9.44 8.37 -5.60
N PRO A 166 10.39 8.22 -6.52
CA PRO A 166 11.24 7.02 -6.55
C PRO A 166 11.99 6.79 -5.25
N SER A 167 12.65 7.84 -4.71
CA SER A 167 13.40 7.70 -3.45
C SER A 167 12.49 7.36 -2.26
N SER A 168 11.24 7.87 -2.22
CA SER A 168 10.28 7.48 -1.19
C SER A 168 9.89 6.01 -1.30
N LYS A 169 9.79 5.45 -2.51
CA LYS A 169 9.50 4.03 -2.72
C LYS A 169 10.71 3.14 -2.40
N THR A 170 11.92 3.61 -2.65
CA THR A 170 13.14 2.94 -2.18
C THR A 170 13.20 2.91 -0.64
N ALA A 171 12.90 4.03 0.02
CA ALA A 171 12.79 4.07 1.48
C ALA A 171 11.70 3.14 2.01
N LEU A 172 10.53 3.08 1.36
CA LEU A 172 9.45 2.17 1.71
C LEU A 172 9.84 0.70 1.54
N ASN A 173 10.63 0.37 0.51
CA ASN A 173 11.18 -0.97 0.32
C ASN A 173 12.08 -1.36 1.50
N MET A 174 12.97 -0.46 1.95
CA MET A 174 13.80 -0.70 3.14
C MET A 174 12.95 -0.83 4.40
N VAL A 175 11.94 0.01 4.60
CA VAL A 175 10.99 -0.08 5.73
C VAL A 175 10.31 -1.47 5.72
N THR A 176 9.86 -1.93 4.55
CA THR A 176 9.25 -3.26 4.39
C THR A 176 10.20 -4.38 4.80
N ALA A 177 11.44 -4.34 4.32
CA ALA A 177 12.46 -5.32 4.64
C ALA A 177 12.78 -5.35 6.15
N MET A 178 12.81 -4.18 6.82
CA MET A 178 13.07 -4.10 8.27
C MET A 178 11.93 -4.66 9.10
N TYR A 179 10.66 -4.38 8.77
CA TYR A 179 9.52 -5.02 9.45
C TYR A 179 9.48 -6.53 9.17
N ALA A 180 9.77 -6.97 7.96
CA ALA A 180 9.85 -8.40 7.65
C ALA A 180 10.94 -9.09 8.47
N LYS A 181 12.08 -8.42 8.67
CA LYS A 181 13.19 -8.92 9.50
C LYS A 181 12.82 -8.97 10.99
N GLU A 182 12.18 -7.92 11.52
CA GLU A 182 11.70 -7.90 12.93
C GLU A 182 10.70 -9.02 13.19
N LEU A 183 9.79 -9.26 12.23
CA LEU A 183 8.67 -10.18 12.40
C LEU A 183 8.92 -11.59 11.87
N ARG A 184 10.17 -11.93 11.49
CA ARG A 184 10.52 -13.20 10.82
C ARG A 184 10.15 -14.45 11.63
N ASP A 185 10.22 -14.37 12.96
CA ASP A 185 9.94 -15.48 13.87
C ASP A 185 8.47 -15.49 14.34
N THR A 186 7.61 -14.74 13.65
CA THR A 186 6.17 -14.66 13.86
C THR A 186 5.40 -15.17 12.62
N PRO A 187 4.09 -15.45 12.73
CA PRO A 187 3.29 -15.82 11.56
C PRO A 187 2.96 -14.64 10.63
N ILE A 188 3.42 -13.41 10.95
CA ILE A 188 3.14 -12.20 10.16
C ILE A 188 4.04 -12.17 8.92
N LYS A 189 3.44 -11.90 7.74
CA LYS A 189 4.19 -11.67 6.50
C LYS A 189 4.13 -10.21 6.10
N VAL A 190 5.28 -9.65 5.72
CA VAL A 190 5.41 -8.25 5.33
C VAL A 190 6.07 -8.18 3.96
N ASN A 191 5.36 -7.63 2.96
CA ASN A 191 5.87 -7.53 1.60
C ASN A 191 5.53 -6.19 0.96
N ALA A 192 6.34 -5.77 0.00
CA ALA A 192 6.10 -4.63 -0.87
C ALA A 192 5.42 -5.08 -2.16
N ALA A 193 4.37 -4.38 -2.55
CA ALA A 193 3.59 -4.64 -3.75
C ALA A 193 4.00 -3.67 -4.88
N ASN A 194 4.37 -4.20 -6.06
CA ASN A 194 4.49 -3.40 -7.26
C ASN A 194 3.28 -3.60 -8.16
N PRO A 195 2.29 -2.68 -8.18
CA PRO A 195 1.08 -2.80 -9.00
C PRO A 195 1.34 -2.63 -10.50
N GLY A 196 2.52 -2.16 -10.91
CA GLY A 196 2.80 -1.66 -12.25
C GLY A 196 2.21 -0.27 -12.48
N TYR A 197 2.29 0.24 -13.70
CA TYR A 197 1.84 1.58 -14.07
C TYR A 197 0.33 1.61 -14.34
N CYS A 198 -0.46 1.86 -13.28
CA CYS A 198 -1.92 1.85 -13.32
C CYS A 198 -2.51 3.23 -13.61
N ALA A 199 -3.56 3.30 -14.43
CA ALA A 199 -4.32 4.51 -14.76
C ALA A 199 -5.16 4.97 -13.56
N THR A 200 -4.63 5.90 -12.78
CA THR A 200 -5.28 6.46 -11.58
C THR A 200 -5.15 7.97 -11.56
N ASP A 201 -5.86 8.65 -10.65
CA ASP A 201 -5.69 10.09 -10.43
C ASP A 201 -4.25 10.47 -10.08
N LEU A 202 -3.45 9.54 -9.53
CA LEU A 202 -2.07 9.78 -9.13
C LEU A 202 -1.19 10.23 -10.32
N ASN A 203 -1.49 9.70 -11.51
CA ASN A 203 -0.74 9.94 -12.75
C ASN A 203 -1.63 10.46 -13.89
N HIS A 204 -2.74 11.14 -13.56
CA HIS A 204 -3.71 11.67 -14.53
C HIS A 204 -4.20 10.61 -15.53
N HIS A 205 -4.38 9.38 -15.05
CA HIS A 205 -4.85 8.22 -15.83
C HIS A 205 -3.96 7.84 -17.02
N SER A 206 -2.66 8.15 -16.96
CA SER A 206 -1.70 7.84 -18.05
C SER A 206 -1.17 6.40 -18.02
N GLY A 207 -1.54 5.58 -17.01
CA GLY A 207 -1.13 4.19 -16.92
C GLY A 207 -1.75 3.29 -18.00
N PHE A 208 -1.08 2.17 -18.30
CA PHE A 208 -1.58 1.15 -19.24
C PHE A 208 -2.31 -0.02 -18.56
N ARG A 209 -2.25 -0.09 -17.23
CA ARG A 209 -2.98 -1.07 -16.42
C ARG A 209 -4.18 -0.41 -15.76
N THR A 210 -5.23 -1.19 -15.50
CA THR A 210 -6.37 -0.73 -14.70
C THR A 210 -6.06 -0.75 -13.21
N PRO A 211 -6.77 0.02 -12.37
CA PRO A 211 -6.69 -0.10 -10.92
C PRO A 211 -6.99 -1.50 -10.41
N GLU A 212 -7.89 -2.22 -11.07
CA GLU A 212 -8.30 -3.60 -10.76
C GLU A 212 -7.14 -4.58 -10.96
N GLU A 213 -6.42 -4.50 -12.06
CA GLU A 213 -5.21 -5.29 -12.32
C GLU A 213 -4.09 -4.95 -11.33
N GLY A 214 -3.92 -3.66 -10.98
CA GLY A 214 -2.95 -3.25 -9.97
C GLY A 214 -3.26 -3.78 -8.57
N ALA A 215 -4.56 -3.86 -8.23
CA ALA A 215 -5.03 -4.38 -6.96
C ALA A 215 -4.76 -5.88 -6.78
N GLU A 216 -4.72 -6.67 -7.86
CA GLU A 216 -4.42 -8.11 -7.80
C GLU A 216 -3.11 -8.40 -7.07
N VAL A 217 -2.11 -7.54 -7.24
CA VAL A 217 -0.81 -7.66 -6.56
C VAL A 217 -0.96 -7.54 -5.05
N SER A 218 -1.64 -6.49 -4.59
CA SER A 218 -1.89 -6.26 -3.17
C SER A 218 -2.74 -7.38 -2.57
N VAL A 219 -3.75 -7.84 -3.29
CA VAL A 219 -4.63 -8.93 -2.84
C VAL A 219 -3.88 -10.25 -2.76
N HIS A 220 -3.03 -10.57 -3.76
CA HIS A 220 -2.18 -11.76 -3.71
C HIS A 220 -1.32 -11.77 -2.44
N LEU A 221 -0.62 -10.66 -2.14
CA LEU A 221 0.23 -10.55 -0.95
C LEU A 221 -0.58 -10.54 0.36
N ALA A 222 -1.78 -9.98 0.36
CA ALA A 222 -2.70 -9.96 1.50
C ALA A 222 -3.31 -11.33 1.82
N THR A 223 -3.30 -12.26 0.88
CA THR A 223 -3.90 -13.60 1.00
C THR A 223 -2.88 -14.74 0.93
N LEU A 224 -1.59 -14.43 1.11
CA LEU A 224 -0.54 -15.43 1.15
C LEU A 224 -0.82 -16.50 2.23
N PRO A 225 -0.51 -17.79 1.96
CA PRO A 225 -0.58 -18.83 2.96
C PRO A 225 0.42 -18.60 4.11
N ALA A 226 0.31 -19.37 5.19
CA ALA A 226 1.13 -19.19 6.39
C ALA A 226 2.64 -19.41 6.11
N ASP A 227 2.97 -20.28 5.17
CA ASP A 227 4.32 -20.60 4.70
C ASP A 227 4.78 -19.71 3.53
N GLY A 228 3.95 -18.73 3.13
CA GLY A 228 4.26 -17.78 2.06
C GLY A 228 5.47 -16.89 2.36
N PRO A 229 6.00 -16.21 1.32
CA PRO A 229 7.19 -15.38 1.43
C PRO A 229 6.96 -14.13 2.31
N THR A 230 8.07 -13.60 2.83
CA THR A 230 8.13 -12.32 3.54
C THR A 230 9.40 -11.57 3.16
N GLY A 231 9.36 -10.24 3.15
CA GLY A 231 10.52 -9.39 2.82
C GLY A 231 10.81 -9.32 1.33
N LEU A 232 9.79 -9.35 0.48
CA LEU A 232 9.94 -9.25 -0.98
C LEU A 232 9.34 -7.94 -1.51
N LEU A 233 9.93 -7.43 -2.59
CA LEU A 233 9.24 -6.57 -3.56
C LEU A 233 8.70 -7.52 -4.66
N TRP A 234 7.37 -7.63 -4.75
CA TRP A 234 6.72 -8.54 -5.68
C TRP A 234 5.61 -7.84 -6.45
N GLY A 235 5.46 -8.19 -7.71
CA GLY A 235 4.38 -7.68 -8.52
C GLY A 235 4.62 -7.73 -10.00
N TYR A 236 4.02 -6.79 -10.72
CA TYR A 236 4.12 -6.67 -12.17
C TYR A 236 5.54 -6.24 -12.58
N GLN A 237 6.11 -6.90 -13.57
CA GLN A 237 7.45 -6.63 -14.08
C GLN A 237 7.35 -6.11 -15.51
N MET A 238 7.55 -4.82 -15.72
CA MET A 238 7.43 -4.19 -17.04
C MET A 238 8.51 -4.71 -18.00
N ASP A 239 9.75 -4.78 -17.56
CA ASP A 239 10.90 -5.21 -18.38
C ASP A 239 10.91 -6.72 -18.66
N ALA A 240 10.17 -7.53 -17.90
CA ALA A 240 10.06 -8.98 -18.12
C ALA A 240 8.89 -9.38 -19.05
N GLY A 241 8.45 -8.49 -19.91
CA GLY A 241 7.37 -8.75 -20.87
C GLY A 241 5.97 -8.79 -20.24
N GLY A 242 5.78 -8.20 -19.07
CA GLY A 242 4.46 -8.07 -18.44
C GLY A 242 4.06 -9.23 -17.54
N GLY A 243 5.01 -9.95 -16.96
CA GLY A 243 4.77 -11.02 -15.98
C GLY A 243 4.66 -10.51 -14.53
N TYR A 244 4.38 -11.45 -13.62
CA TYR A 244 4.44 -11.22 -12.18
C TYR A 244 5.64 -11.97 -11.58
N GLY A 245 6.33 -11.34 -10.64
CA GLY A 245 7.48 -11.96 -10.00
C GLY A 245 8.09 -11.12 -8.90
N VAL A 246 9.22 -11.59 -8.38
CA VAL A 246 10.05 -10.85 -7.42
C VAL A 246 10.91 -9.86 -8.19
N LEU A 247 10.86 -8.60 -7.79
CA LEU A 247 11.74 -7.55 -8.31
C LEU A 247 12.97 -7.41 -7.40
N PRO A 248 14.13 -7.02 -7.95
CA PRO A 248 15.27 -6.65 -7.12
C PRO A 248 14.96 -5.39 -6.30
N TRP A 249 15.65 -5.23 -5.16
CA TRP A 249 15.53 -4.03 -4.32
C TRP A 249 16.18 -2.78 -4.91
#